data_61d333831d1128100e5042ed2d6740ed
#
_entry.id   61d333831d1128100e5042ed2d6740ed
#
_cell.length_a   1.000
_cell.length_b   1.000
_cell.length_c   1.000
_cell.angle_alpha   90.00
_cell.angle_beta   90.00
_cell.angle_gamma   90.00
#
_symmetry.space_group_name_H-M   'P 1'
#
loop_
_entity.id
_entity.type
_entity.pdbx_description
1 polymer ?
#
loop_
_entity_poly.entity_id
_entity_poly.type
_entity_poly.pdbx_seq_one_letter_code
_entity_poly.pdbx_strand_id
1 'polypeptide(L)'
;MRFLALGDSYTIGEKVDSAGRWPVQLAKALRGRKLSVGDPEIVARTGWTTDELAAGIEIAAPGGPYSLVSLLIGVNNQYRGRDAEKYRAEFKSLLAQAVEFAGGKASRVIVLSIPDWGVTPFAAGRDRAKIASEIDHFNAIGRAETLAAGAHWVDVTPVSREEHGGWVGADGLHPTAAQYARWVELALDAAAAALKN
;
A
#
# COMPACT_ATOMS: atom_id res chain seq x y z
N MET A 1 -3.91 -17.64 10.24
CA MET A 1 -4.45 -16.80 9.15
C MET A 1 -3.31 -16.36 8.25
N ARG A 2 -3.48 -16.38 6.90
CA ARG A 2 -2.46 -15.95 5.93
C ARG A 2 -2.69 -14.50 5.51
N PHE A 3 -1.61 -13.77 5.29
CA PHE A 3 -1.62 -12.37 4.86
C PHE A 3 -0.76 -12.20 3.61
N LEU A 4 -1.32 -11.63 2.53
CA LEU A 4 -0.63 -11.26 1.29
C LEU A 4 -0.54 -9.74 1.18
N ALA A 5 0.66 -9.20 0.94
CA ALA A 5 0.89 -7.77 0.74
C ALA A 5 1.41 -7.51 -0.69
N LEU A 6 0.62 -6.78 -1.48
CA LEU A 6 0.88 -6.44 -2.87
C LEU A 6 1.30 -4.98 -3.00
N GLY A 7 2.32 -4.68 -3.80
CA GLY A 7 2.69 -3.28 -3.99
C GLY A 7 4.04 -3.01 -4.66
N ASP A 8 4.64 -1.91 -4.25
CA ASP A 8 5.91 -1.39 -4.76
C ASP A 8 6.97 -1.23 -3.65
N SER A 9 7.86 -0.23 -3.77
CA SER A 9 8.90 0.06 -2.78
C SER A 9 8.35 0.38 -1.38
N TYR A 10 7.18 0.96 -1.29
CA TYR A 10 6.53 1.22 0.00
C TYR A 10 6.07 -0.06 0.70
N THR A 11 5.66 -1.06 -0.06
CA THR A 11 5.23 -2.35 0.50
C THR A 11 6.40 -3.26 0.81
N ILE A 12 7.43 -3.30 -0.06
CA ILE A 12 8.65 -4.05 0.25
C ILE A 12 9.46 -3.42 1.38
N GLY A 13 9.19 -2.16 1.71
CA GLY A 13 9.90 -1.41 2.74
C GLY A 13 11.33 -1.10 2.35
N GLU A 14 11.48 -0.35 1.22
CA GLU A 14 12.79 0.07 0.74
C GLU A 14 13.56 0.81 1.84
N LYS A 15 14.85 0.47 2.04
CA LYS A 15 15.76 1.07 3.05
C LYS A 15 15.38 0.85 4.52
N VAL A 16 14.42 -0.03 4.84
CA VAL A 16 14.18 -0.45 6.24
C VAL A 16 14.45 -1.95 6.40
N ASP A 17 14.80 -2.35 7.62
CA ASP A 17 14.92 -3.75 7.97
C ASP A 17 13.59 -4.49 7.79
N SER A 18 13.63 -5.79 7.60
CA SER A 18 12.42 -6.59 7.41
C SER A 18 11.38 -6.39 8.51
N ALA A 19 11.79 -6.28 9.76
CA ALA A 19 10.91 -6.02 10.89
C ALA A 19 10.28 -4.62 10.89
N GLY A 20 10.91 -3.66 10.20
CA GLY A 20 10.44 -2.28 10.07
C GLY A 20 9.44 -2.08 8.95
N ARG A 21 9.24 -3.05 8.05
CA ARG A 21 8.26 -2.98 6.95
C ARG A 21 6.84 -2.90 7.49
N TRP A 22 6.00 -2.02 6.94
CA TRP A 22 4.65 -1.85 7.47
C TRP A 22 3.79 -3.13 7.44
N PRO A 23 3.88 -4.05 6.43
CA PRO A 23 3.08 -5.27 6.49
C PRO A 23 3.51 -6.20 7.64
N VAL A 24 4.81 -6.23 7.95
CA VAL A 24 5.35 -7.02 9.06
C VAL A 24 4.95 -6.42 10.40
N GLN A 25 5.03 -5.10 10.55
CA GLN A 25 4.55 -4.39 11.72
C GLN A 25 3.04 -4.58 11.92
N LEU A 26 2.22 -4.54 10.84
CA LEU A 26 0.79 -4.79 10.90
C LEU A 26 0.48 -6.22 11.39
N ALA A 27 1.16 -7.23 10.84
CA ALA A 27 1.00 -8.60 11.31
C ALA A 27 1.35 -8.75 12.79
N LYS A 28 2.43 -8.09 13.25
CA LYS A 28 2.81 -8.05 14.69
C LYS A 28 1.73 -7.37 15.54
N ALA A 29 1.19 -6.24 15.11
CA ALA A 29 0.14 -5.53 15.82
C ALA A 29 -1.17 -6.33 15.91
N LEU A 30 -1.55 -7.03 14.83
CA LEU A 30 -2.71 -7.94 14.81
C LEU A 30 -2.53 -9.11 15.79
N ARG A 31 -1.33 -9.68 15.86
CA ARG A 31 -1.00 -10.71 16.89
C ARG A 31 -1.13 -10.14 18.30
N GLY A 32 -0.76 -8.90 18.54
CA GLY A 32 -0.99 -8.18 19.80
C GLY A 32 -2.48 -8.08 20.17
N ARG A 33 -3.37 -8.05 19.16
CA ARG A 33 -4.84 -8.13 19.35
C ARG A 33 -5.37 -9.58 19.43
N LYS A 34 -4.51 -10.57 19.65
CA LYS A 34 -4.84 -12.01 19.74
C LYS A 34 -5.42 -12.61 18.43
N LEU A 35 -5.12 -12.01 17.29
CA LEU A 35 -5.44 -12.55 15.98
C LEU A 35 -4.25 -13.38 15.47
N SER A 36 -4.44 -14.67 15.19
CA SER A 36 -3.37 -15.59 14.77
C SER A 36 -2.99 -15.39 13.30
N VAL A 37 -2.30 -14.29 13.00
CA VAL A 37 -1.79 -13.95 11.68
C VAL A 37 -0.33 -14.35 11.56
N GLY A 38 0.03 -15.08 10.49
CA GLY A 38 1.41 -15.35 10.12
C GLY A 38 2.14 -14.11 9.58
N ASP A 39 3.43 -14.24 9.32
CA ASP A 39 4.17 -13.18 8.64
C ASP A 39 3.63 -13.01 7.21
N PRO A 40 3.63 -11.77 6.68
CA PRO A 40 3.06 -11.50 5.37
C PRO A 40 3.92 -12.13 4.26
N GLU A 41 3.25 -12.74 3.29
CA GLU A 41 3.83 -12.98 1.98
C GLU A 41 3.80 -11.65 1.22
N ILE A 42 4.94 -11.22 0.70
CA ILE A 42 5.08 -9.90 0.05
C ILE A 42 5.40 -10.10 -1.43
N VAL A 43 4.52 -9.60 -2.30
CA VAL A 43 4.75 -9.51 -3.74
C VAL A 43 4.83 -8.02 -4.09
N ALA A 44 6.03 -7.51 -4.05
CA ALA A 44 6.33 -6.09 -4.25
C ALA A 44 7.78 -5.88 -4.68
N ARG A 45 8.02 -4.84 -5.48
CA ARG A 45 9.37 -4.45 -5.90
C ARG A 45 9.46 -2.94 -6.10
N THR A 46 10.63 -2.40 -5.79
CA THR A 46 10.96 -0.99 -6.00
C THR A 46 10.75 -0.58 -7.46
N GLY A 47 10.03 0.52 -7.64
CA GLY A 47 9.77 1.10 -8.95
C GLY A 47 8.55 0.55 -9.68
N TRP A 48 7.91 -0.51 -9.20
CA TRP A 48 6.78 -1.10 -9.90
C TRP A 48 5.59 -0.16 -10.05
N THR A 49 5.06 -0.15 -11.27
CA THR A 49 3.76 0.42 -11.64
C THR A 49 2.69 -0.67 -11.58
N THR A 50 1.45 -0.31 -11.83
CA THR A 50 0.31 -1.24 -11.80
C THR A 50 0.48 -2.45 -12.72
N ASP A 51 0.92 -2.24 -13.97
CA ASP A 51 1.18 -3.31 -14.94
C ASP A 51 2.40 -4.18 -14.55
N GLU A 52 3.45 -3.56 -13.99
CA GLU A 52 4.63 -4.28 -13.50
C GLU A 52 4.30 -5.13 -12.26
N LEU A 53 3.42 -4.65 -11.36
CA LEU A 53 2.91 -5.45 -10.25
C LEU A 53 2.06 -6.63 -10.75
N ALA A 54 1.19 -6.43 -11.75
CA ALA A 54 0.39 -7.50 -12.33
C ALA A 54 1.30 -8.62 -12.88
N ALA A 55 2.33 -8.27 -13.65
CA ALA A 55 3.32 -9.23 -14.14
C ALA A 55 4.10 -9.91 -12.99
N GLY A 56 4.42 -9.17 -11.94
CA GLY A 56 5.07 -9.72 -10.75
C GLY A 56 4.21 -10.72 -9.99
N ILE A 57 2.90 -10.52 -9.93
CA ILE A 57 1.93 -11.45 -9.35
C ILE A 57 1.87 -12.74 -10.18
N GLU A 58 1.84 -12.65 -11.51
CA GLU A 58 1.85 -13.82 -12.39
C GLU A 58 3.11 -14.69 -12.16
N ILE A 59 4.27 -14.05 -12.03
CA ILE A 59 5.55 -14.75 -11.78
C ILE A 59 5.59 -15.37 -10.39
N ALA A 60 5.14 -14.62 -9.36
CA ALA A 60 5.16 -15.10 -7.97
C ALA A 60 4.12 -16.20 -7.71
N ALA A 61 3.02 -16.20 -8.49
CA ALA A 61 1.92 -17.15 -8.42
C ALA A 61 1.45 -17.43 -6.97
N PRO A 62 1.09 -16.39 -6.17
CA PRO A 62 0.74 -16.59 -4.77
C PRO A 62 -0.48 -17.50 -4.64
N GLY A 63 -0.35 -18.53 -3.79
CA GLY A 63 -1.39 -19.56 -3.60
C GLY A 63 -2.42 -19.17 -2.55
N GLY A 64 -3.61 -18.67 -2.98
CA GLY A 64 -4.73 -18.35 -2.09
C GLY A 64 -5.42 -19.57 -1.44
N PRO A 65 -6.50 -19.39 -0.66
CA PRO A 65 -7.00 -18.10 -0.22
C PRO A 65 -6.22 -17.51 0.96
N TYR A 66 -6.20 -16.16 1.03
CA TYR A 66 -5.65 -15.40 2.15
C TYR A 66 -6.77 -14.86 3.04
N SER A 67 -6.50 -14.76 4.34
CA SER A 67 -7.43 -14.17 5.31
C SER A 67 -7.39 -12.64 5.29
N LEU A 68 -6.28 -12.07 4.81
CA LEU A 68 -6.07 -10.65 4.62
C LEU A 68 -5.24 -10.44 3.36
N VAL A 69 -5.63 -9.49 2.52
CA VAL A 69 -4.83 -9.01 1.39
C VAL A 69 -4.70 -7.50 1.48
N SER A 70 -3.51 -6.96 1.27
CA SER A 70 -3.31 -5.52 1.16
C SER A 70 -2.78 -5.13 -0.21
N LEU A 71 -3.18 -3.94 -0.69
CA LEU A 71 -2.73 -3.36 -1.94
C LEU A 71 -2.29 -1.90 -1.71
N LEU A 72 -1.06 -1.57 -2.10
CA LEU A 72 -0.54 -0.21 -2.15
C LEU A 72 0.29 -0.06 -3.42
N ILE A 73 -0.22 0.65 -4.41
CA ILE A 73 0.39 0.80 -5.74
C ILE A 73 -0.08 2.08 -6.42
N GLY A 74 0.74 2.65 -7.27
CA GLY A 74 0.36 3.77 -8.13
C GLY A 74 1.29 4.97 -8.06
N VAL A 75 2.17 5.08 -7.05
CA VAL A 75 3.14 6.18 -6.96
C VAL A 75 4.03 6.23 -8.20
N ASN A 76 4.47 5.09 -8.71
CA ASN A 76 5.32 5.03 -9.90
C ASN A 76 4.56 5.34 -11.20
N ASN A 77 3.25 5.08 -11.25
CA ASN A 77 2.40 5.54 -12.35
C ASN A 77 2.36 7.08 -12.37
N GLN A 78 2.10 7.72 -11.23
CA GLN A 78 2.11 9.18 -11.10
C GLN A 78 3.52 9.75 -11.39
N TYR A 79 4.57 9.21 -10.77
CA TYR A 79 5.95 9.68 -10.95
C TYR A 79 6.42 9.64 -12.41
N ARG A 80 5.99 8.62 -13.17
CA ARG A 80 6.30 8.46 -14.59
C ARG A 80 5.32 9.20 -15.51
N GLY A 81 4.37 9.97 -14.96
CA GLY A 81 3.38 10.75 -15.73
C GLY A 81 2.45 9.88 -16.57
N ARG A 82 2.11 8.67 -16.07
CA ARG A 82 1.17 7.78 -16.77
C ARG A 82 -0.25 8.33 -16.70
N ASP A 83 -1.04 8.02 -17.72
CA ASP A 83 -2.43 8.42 -17.83
C ASP A 83 -3.28 7.88 -16.66
N ALA A 84 -4.13 8.75 -16.09
CA ALA A 84 -4.90 8.44 -14.90
C ALA A 84 -6.06 7.45 -15.18
N GLU A 85 -6.66 7.48 -16.37
CA GLU A 85 -7.72 6.53 -16.72
C GLU A 85 -7.14 5.13 -17.02
N LYS A 86 -5.93 5.08 -17.60
CA LYS A 86 -5.20 3.83 -17.71
C LYS A 86 -4.86 3.27 -16.34
N TYR A 87 -4.38 4.11 -15.40
CA TYR A 87 -4.16 3.71 -14.02
C TYR A 87 -5.45 3.16 -13.39
N ARG A 88 -6.59 3.83 -13.58
CA ARG A 88 -7.90 3.36 -13.08
C ARG A 88 -8.21 1.93 -13.52
N ALA A 89 -8.07 1.66 -14.81
CA ALA A 89 -8.36 0.35 -15.38
C ALA A 89 -7.43 -0.75 -14.81
N GLU A 90 -6.12 -0.46 -14.75
CA GLU A 90 -5.11 -1.38 -14.23
C GLU A 90 -5.28 -1.60 -12.73
N PHE A 91 -5.53 -0.53 -11.94
CA PHE A 91 -5.79 -0.61 -10.50
C PHE A 91 -7.03 -1.44 -10.18
N LYS A 92 -8.12 -1.24 -10.93
CA LYS A 92 -9.35 -2.03 -10.79
C LYS A 92 -9.11 -3.52 -11.05
N SER A 93 -8.28 -3.86 -12.05
CA SER A 93 -7.88 -5.25 -12.32
C SER A 93 -7.08 -5.85 -11.17
N LEU A 94 -6.10 -5.11 -10.63
CA LEU A 94 -5.32 -5.55 -9.47
C LEU A 94 -6.18 -5.73 -8.22
N LEU A 95 -7.13 -4.83 -8.00
CA LEU A 95 -8.07 -4.92 -6.89
C LEU A 95 -8.97 -6.17 -7.02
N ALA A 96 -9.44 -6.50 -8.22
CA ALA A 96 -10.18 -7.73 -8.48
C ALA A 96 -9.33 -8.97 -8.19
N GLN A 97 -8.07 -9.01 -8.60
CA GLN A 97 -7.14 -10.08 -8.26
C GLN A 97 -6.91 -10.18 -6.74
N ALA A 98 -6.78 -9.05 -6.04
CA ALA A 98 -6.66 -9.03 -4.58
C ALA A 98 -7.90 -9.65 -3.89
N VAL A 99 -9.09 -9.37 -4.42
CA VAL A 99 -10.35 -9.99 -3.95
C VAL A 99 -10.38 -11.50 -4.24
N GLU A 100 -9.90 -11.94 -5.41
CA GLU A 100 -9.76 -13.38 -5.72
C GLU A 100 -8.82 -14.08 -4.74
N PHE A 101 -7.65 -13.50 -4.46
CA PHE A 101 -6.72 -14.00 -3.44
C PHE A 101 -7.35 -14.05 -2.04
N ALA A 102 -8.27 -13.15 -1.74
CA ALA A 102 -9.06 -13.14 -0.50
C ALA A 102 -10.22 -14.15 -0.48
N GLY A 103 -10.27 -15.07 -1.45
CA GLY A 103 -11.34 -16.06 -1.59
C GLY A 103 -12.67 -15.47 -2.04
N GLY A 104 -12.64 -14.42 -2.85
CA GLY A 104 -13.81 -13.68 -3.35
C GLY A 104 -14.42 -12.70 -2.34
N LYS A 105 -13.76 -12.49 -1.19
CA LYS A 105 -14.29 -11.63 -0.11
C LYS A 105 -13.57 -10.26 -0.12
N ALA A 106 -14.20 -9.25 -0.73
CA ALA A 106 -13.67 -7.89 -0.75
C ALA A 106 -13.46 -7.31 0.66
N SER A 107 -14.29 -7.71 1.64
CA SER A 107 -14.13 -7.32 3.04
C SER A 107 -12.83 -7.80 3.71
N ARG A 108 -12.06 -8.68 3.05
CA ARG A 108 -10.72 -9.11 3.46
C ARG A 108 -9.59 -8.35 2.79
N VAL A 109 -9.92 -7.35 1.98
CA VAL A 109 -8.95 -6.52 1.26
C VAL A 109 -8.87 -5.14 1.89
N ILE A 110 -7.65 -4.69 2.19
CA ILE A 110 -7.35 -3.32 2.59
C ILE A 110 -6.48 -2.66 1.52
N VAL A 111 -6.81 -1.44 1.16
CA VAL A 111 -6.04 -0.62 0.22
C VAL A 111 -5.50 0.59 0.95
N LEU A 112 -4.19 0.83 0.87
CA LEU A 112 -3.57 2.02 1.42
C LEU A 112 -3.44 3.08 0.32
N SER A 113 -3.67 4.34 0.67
CA SER A 113 -3.41 5.47 -0.22
C SER A 113 -1.92 5.60 -0.56
N ILE A 114 -1.62 6.20 -1.69
CA ILE A 114 -0.26 6.59 -2.10
C ILE A 114 0.22 7.72 -1.17
N PRO A 115 1.36 7.59 -0.47
CA PRO A 115 1.92 8.68 0.32
C PRO A 115 2.44 9.81 -0.58
N ASP A 116 2.47 11.04 -0.06
CA ASP A 116 2.97 12.19 -0.81
C ASP A 116 4.50 12.30 -0.73
N TRP A 117 5.18 11.88 -1.79
CA TRP A 117 6.62 12.02 -1.89
C TRP A 117 7.06 13.48 -2.17
N GLY A 118 6.14 14.37 -2.57
CA GLY A 118 6.39 15.78 -2.81
C GLY A 118 6.87 16.55 -1.57
N VAL A 119 6.58 16.05 -0.38
CA VAL A 119 7.03 16.65 0.89
C VAL A 119 8.45 16.22 1.29
N THR A 120 9.01 15.21 0.62
CA THR A 120 10.31 14.65 0.95
C THR A 120 11.50 15.44 0.39
N PRO A 121 12.72 15.26 0.91
CA PRO A 121 13.93 15.84 0.32
C PRO A 121 14.15 15.47 -1.16
N PHE A 122 13.72 14.30 -1.59
CA PHE A 122 13.81 13.86 -2.99
C PHE A 122 13.08 14.79 -3.97
N ALA A 123 12.04 15.48 -3.50
CA ALA A 123 11.29 16.46 -4.29
C ALA A 123 11.95 17.85 -4.32
N ALA A 124 13.20 18.00 -3.84
CA ALA A 124 13.90 19.29 -3.92
C ALA A 124 14.02 19.77 -5.37
N GLY A 125 13.64 21.03 -5.60
CA GLY A 125 13.65 21.63 -6.94
C GLY A 125 12.49 21.21 -7.85
N ARG A 126 11.54 20.42 -7.37
CA ARG A 126 10.33 20.02 -8.12
C ARG A 126 9.11 20.86 -7.69
N ASP A 127 8.11 20.89 -8.53
CA ASP A 127 6.80 21.50 -8.21
C ASP A 127 6.03 20.58 -7.23
N ARG A 128 6.18 20.85 -5.94
CA ARG A 128 5.56 20.10 -4.86
C ARG A 128 4.03 20.20 -4.88
N ALA A 129 3.49 21.36 -5.26
CA ALA A 129 2.03 21.54 -5.32
C ALA A 129 1.42 20.69 -6.44
N LYS A 130 2.09 20.61 -7.59
CA LYS A 130 1.70 19.74 -8.69
C LYS A 130 1.76 18.26 -8.26
N ILE A 131 2.84 17.83 -7.62
CA ILE A 131 2.98 16.45 -7.12
C ILE A 131 1.84 16.11 -6.17
N ALA A 132 1.57 16.98 -5.19
CA ALA A 132 0.49 16.76 -4.23
C ALA A 132 -0.88 16.63 -4.92
N SER A 133 -1.19 17.51 -5.87
CA SER A 133 -2.44 17.47 -6.64
C SER A 133 -2.59 16.19 -7.47
N GLU A 134 -1.51 15.73 -8.11
CA GLU A 134 -1.52 14.49 -8.88
C GLU A 134 -1.69 13.25 -7.97
N ILE A 135 -1.01 13.20 -6.82
CA ILE A 135 -1.18 12.14 -5.82
C ILE A 135 -2.62 12.11 -5.31
N ASP A 136 -3.21 13.27 -5.00
CA ASP A 136 -4.60 13.37 -4.56
C ASP A 136 -5.57 12.85 -5.63
N HIS A 137 -5.30 13.16 -6.91
CA HIS A 137 -6.10 12.65 -8.02
C HIS A 137 -6.03 11.12 -8.16
N PHE A 138 -4.82 10.54 -8.11
CA PHE A 138 -4.63 9.08 -8.13
C PHE A 138 -5.28 8.40 -6.92
N ASN A 139 -5.15 9.00 -5.74
CA ASN A 139 -5.79 8.51 -4.52
C ASN A 139 -7.33 8.58 -4.58
N ALA A 140 -7.89 9.63 -5.18
CA ALA A 140 -9.33 9.74 -5.39
C ALA A 140 -9.86 8.59 -6.29
N ILE A 141 -9.12 8.23 -7.35
CA ILE A 141 -9.41 7.08 -8.21
C ILE A 141 -9.34 5.79 -7.40
N GLY A 142 -8.21 5.52 -6.73
CA GLY A 142 -8.02 4.31 -5.93
C GLY A 142 -9.08 4.13 -4.86
N ARG A 143 -9.43 5.24 -4.17
CA ARG A 143 -10.49 5.24 -3.14
C ARG A 143 -11.86 4.89 -3.74
N ALA A 144 -12.23 5.50 -4.86
CA ALA A 144 -13.52 5.25 -5.50
C ALA A 144 -13.66 3.78 -5.92
N GLU A 145 -12.64 3.20 -6.59
CA GLU A 145 -12.66 1.80 -7.00
C GLU A 145 -12.66 0.85 -5.80
N THR A 146 -11.90 1.17 -4.73
CA THR A 146 -11.84 0.36 -3.51
C THR A 146 -13.20 0.28 -2.82
N LEU A 147 -13.87 1.42 -2.64
CA LEU A 147 -15.18 1.47 -2.00
C LEU A 147 -16.26 0.82 -2.87
N ALA A 148 -16.20 1.00 -4.18
CA ALA A 148 -17.12 0.35 -5.12
C ALA A 148 -17.00 -1.18 -5.10
N ALA A 149 -15.80 -1.72 -4.87
CA ALA A 149 -15.57 -3.15 -4.71
C ALA A 149 -15.99 -3.71 -3.33
N GLY A 150 -16.31 -2.86 -2.35
CA GLY A 150 -16.60 -3.25 -0.98
C GLY A 150 -15.36 -3.58 -0.13
N ALA A 151 -14.18 -3.13 -0.56
CA ALA A 151 -12.92 -3.25 0.18
C ALA A 151 -12.70 -2.05 1.13
N HIS A 152 -11.71 -2.17 2.02
CA HIS A 152 -11.40 -1.12 2.99
C HIS A 152 -10.35 -0.16 2.44
N TRP A 153 -10.64 1.14 2.49
CA TRP A 153 -9.68 2.20 2.19
C TRP A 153 -9.02 2.73 3.47
N VAL A 154 -7.70 2.81 3.47
CA VAL A 154 -6.88 3.36 4.57
C VAL A 154 -6.07 4.53 4.03
N ASP A 155 -6.38 5.74 4.48
CA ASP A 155 -5.70 6.95 4.02
C ASP A 155 -4.44 7.24 4.86
N VAL A 156 -3.27 6.96 4.30
CA VAL A 156 -1.97 7.24 4.91
C VAL A 156 -1.33 8.52 4.36
N THR A 157 -1.92 9.14 3.34
CA THR A 157 -1.39 10.36 2.70
C THR A 157 -1.25 11.52 3.69
N PRO A 158 -2.24 11.82 4.55
CA PRO A 158 -2.10 12.90 5.54
C PRO A 158 -0.89 12.71 6.46
N VAL A 159 -0.63 11.48 6.92
CA VAL A 159 0.54 11.16 7.76
C VAL A 159 1.84 11.48 7.04
N SER A 160 1.94 11.19 5.73
CA SER A 160 3.15 11.50 4.97
C SER A 160 3.41 13.01 4.85
N ARG A 161 2.37 13.83 4.99
CA ARG A 161 2.43 15.31 4.91
C ARG A 161 2.69 15.99 6.24
N GLU A 162 2.68 15.24 7.35
CA GLU A 162 3.01 15.81 8.66
C GLU A 162 4.51 16.15 8.72
N GLU A 163 4.85 17.34 9.23
CA GLU A 163 6.23 17.71 9.50
C GLU A 163 6.78 16.95 10.69
N HIS A 164 7.62 15.96 10.43
CA HIS A 164 8.25 15.17 11.49
C HIS A 164 9.68 14.78 11.12
N GLY A 165 10.65 15.24 11.93
CA GLY A 165 12.04 14.82 11.80
C GLY A 165 12.17 13.30 12.03
N GLY A 166 12.74 12.60 11.06
CA GLY A 166 12.97 11.15 11.17
C GLY A 166 11.90 10.26 10.53
N TRP A 167 10.97 10.84 9.77
CA TRP A 167 9.98 10.05 9.00
C TRP A 167 10.47 9.63 7.62
N VAL A 168 11.43 10.33 7.07
CA VAL A 168 12.05 10.00 5.77
C VAL A 168 13.42 9.37 6.02
N GLY A 169 13.69 8.28 5.33
CA GLY A 169 14.95 7.54 5.42
C GLY A 169 16.14 8.32 4.85
N ALA A 170 17.33 7.75 5.00
CA ALA A 170 18.59 8.37 4.57
C ALA A 170 18.68 8.60 3.05
N ASP A 171 17.82 7.93 2.25
CA ASP A 171 17.73 8.15 0.81
C ASP A 171 16.92 9.41 0.44
N GLY A 172 16.33 10.07 1.42
CA GLY A 172 15.55 11.28 1.25
C GLY A 172 14.17 11.07 0.60
N LEU A 173 13.71 9.82 0.47
CA LEU A 173 12.46 9.47 -0.22
C LEU A 173 11.56 8.53 0.59
N HIS A 174 12.09 7.34 0.93
CA HIS A 174 11.25 6.29 1.50
C HIS A 174 11.00 6.50 3.00
N PRO A 175 9.83 6.06 3.50
CA PRO A 175 9.51 6.15 4.92
C PRO A 175 10.48 5.35 5.80
N THR A 176 10.70 5.85 7.00
CA THR A 176 11.35 5.07 8.06
C THR A 176 10.37 4.07 8.68
N ALA A 177 10.90 3.12 9.46
CA ALA A 177 10.07 2.21 10.26
C ALA A 177 9.12 2.95 11.21
N ALA A 178 9.49 4.15 11.69
CA ALA A 178 8.65 4.98 12.55
C ALA A 178 7.44 5.55 11.79
N GLN A 179 7.61 6.03 10.56
CA GLN A 179 6.49 6.47 9.74
C GLN A 179 5.59 5.27 9.37
N TYR A 180 6.17 4.11 9.03
CA TYR A 180 5.40 2.89 8.78
C TYR A 180 4.58 2.45 10.00
N ALA A 181 5.07 2.67 11.24
CA ALA A 181 4.28 2.40 12.44
C ALA A 181 3.00 3.25 12.51
N ARG A 182 3.06 4.52 12.05
CA ARG A 182 1.87 5.37 11.97
C ARG A 182 0.86 4.84 10.93
N TRP A 183 1.34 4.35 9.78
CA TRP A 183 0.44 3.73 8.80
C TRP A 183 -0.25 2.48 9.37
N VAL A 184 0.49 1.70 10.17
CA VAL A 184 -0.07 0.52 10.85
C VAL A 184 -1.17 0.89 11.83
N GLU A 185 -1.00 1.98 12.60
CA GLU A 185 -2.05 2.47 13.50
C GLU A 185 -3.36 2.77 12.74
N LEU A 186 -3.27 3.40 11.56
CA LEU A 186 -4.43 3.70 10.71
C LEU A 186 -5.05 2.44 10.09
N ALA A 187 -4.22 1.45 9.71
CA ALA A 187 -4.69 0.24 9.04
C ALA A 187 -5.23 -0.82 9.99
N LEU A 188 -4.87 -0.75 11.28
CA LEU A 188 -5.05 -1.85 12.24
C LEU A 188 -6.50 -2.25 12.47
N ASP A 189 -7.41 -1.28 12.54
CA ASP A 189 -8.84 -1.57 12.77
C ASP A 189 -9.49 -2.20 11.53
N ALA A 190 -9.19 -1.68 10.34
CA ALA A 190 -9.67 -2.25 9.08
C ALA A 190 -9.13 -3.68 8.88
N ALA A 191 -7.84 -3.90 9.13
CA ALA A 191 -7.22 -5.21 9.02
C ALA A 191 -7.79 -6.21 10.06
N ALA A 192 -8.03 -5.77 11.29
CA ALA A 192 -8.65 -6.59 12.31
C ALA A 192 -10.11 -6.97 11.97
N ALA A 193 -10.86 -6.04 11.37
CA ALA A 193 -12.21 -6.31 10.86
C ALA A 193 -12.18 -7.32 9.70
N ALA A 194 -11.25 -7.16 8.76
CA ALA A 194 -11.05 -8.06 7.63
C ALA A 194 -10.83 -9.51 8.06
N LEU A 195 -10.09 -9.74 9.13
CA LEU A 195 -9.78 -11.08 9.67
C LEU A 195 -10.92 -11.74 10.41
N LYS A 196 -12.00 -11.03 10.72
CA LYS A 196 -13.19 -11.55 11.40
C LYS A 196 -14.27 -12.03 10.41
N ASN A 197 -14.13 -11.69 9.11
CA ASN A 197 -15.04 -12.06 8.03
C ASN A 197 -14.51 -13.30 7.28
#